data_f815c47986258c7d376d30cb7ab0c791
#
_entry.id   f815c47986258c7d376d30cb7ab0c791
#
_cell.length_a   1.000
_cell.length_b   1.000
_cell.length_c   1.000
_cell.angle_alpha   90.00
_cell.angle_beta   90.00
_cell.angle_gamma   90.00
#
_symmetry.space_group_name_H-M   'P 1'
#
loop_
_entity.id
_entity.type
_entity.pdbx_description
1 polymer ?
#
loop_
_entity_poly.entity_id
_entity_poly.type
_entity_poly.pdbx_seq_one_letter_code
_entity_poly.pdbx_strand_id
1 'polypeptide(L)'
;MSEENPDDVPRMRRSLSIVSTGGTIEKTYSELGGELSNRLDEPVKVLDVMLGRLELPELSVSRVSLMNKDSLDMTEADHTLIAETVERELAEHGAVVVVHGTDRLPTTGERILEHLSSQGPLAGPVVLTGAMRPYELRRTDAVQNLTEALLAARMLPPGVYCVMHNDVLPFPGVVKDRERSRFRRSTPSPETES
;
A
#
# COMPACT_ATOMS: atom_id res chain seq x y z
N MET A 1 2.44 -26.16 -27.36
CA MET A 1 1.51 -26.06 -26.22
C MET A 1 2.24 -26.72 -25.07
N SER A 2 2.86 -25.92 -24.21
CA SER A 2 3.46 -26.41 -22.95
C SER A 2 2.32 -26.70 -21.98
N GLU A 3 2.20 -27.95 -21.56
CA GLU A 3 1.28 -28.33 -20.49
C GLU A 3 1.67 -27.59 -19.22
N GLU A 4 0.80 -26.70 -18.75
CA GLU A 4 0.92 -26.12 -17.41
C GLU A 4 0.76 -27.25 -16.39
N ASN A 5 1.83 -27.52 -15.64
CA ASN A 5 1.80 -28.49 -14.55
C ASN A 5 0.90 -27.94 -13.44
N PRO A 6 -0.22 -28.60 -13.07
CA PRO A 6 -1.13 -28.12 -12.03
C PRO A 6 -0.50 -27.99 -10.64
N ASP A 7 0.71 -28.55 -10.44
CA ASP A 7 1.47 -28.48 -9.18
C ASP A 7 2.46 -27.28 -9.14
N ASP A 8 2.51 -26.46 -10.19
CA ASP A 8 3.38 -25.28 -10.24
C ASP A 8 2.75 -24.09 -9.50
N VAL A 9 2.65 -24.21 -8.19
CA VAL A 9 2.27 -23.07 -7.34
C VAL A 9 3.40 -22.03 -7.42
N PRO A 10 3.11 -20.80 -7.87
CA PRO A 10 4.12 -19.76 -7.98
C PRO A 10 4.91 -19.63 -6.67
N ARG A 11 6.24 -19.69 -6.75
CA ARG A 11 7.07 -19.49 -5.55
C ARG A 11 6.82 -18.12 -4.99
N MET A 12 6.22 -18.08 -3.80
CA MET A 12 5.97 -16.82 -3.09
C MET A 12 7.29 -16.16 -2.70
N ARG A 13 7.35 -14.83 -2.84
CA ARG A 13 8.51 -14.06 -2.36
C ARG A 13 8.68 -14.20 -0.85
N ARG A 14 9.92 -14.32 -0.40
CA ARG A 14 10.26 -14.47 1.02
C ARG A 14 10.83 -13.20 1.64
N SER A 15 10.96 -12.13 0.87
CA SER A 15 11.40 -10.81 1.33
C SER A 15 10.51 -9.73 0.75
N LEU A 16 10.19 -8.73 1.53
CA LEU A 16 9.55 -7.50 1.10
C LEU A 16 9.89 -6.35 2.05
N SER A 17 9.72 -5.11 1.59
CA SER A 17 9.79 -3.92 2.43
C SER A 17 8.40 -3.31 2.62
N ILE A 18 8.14 -2.75 3.81
CA ILE A 18 6.97 -1.93 4.10
C ILE A 18 7.43 -0.49 4.27
N VAL A 19 6.95 0.39 3.40
CA VAL A 19 7.14 1.84 3.50
C VAL A 19 5.89 2.46 4.12
N SER A 20 6.03 3.02 5.32
CA SER A 20 4.94 3.68 6.03
C SER A 20 4.99 5.19 5.80
N THR A 21 3.84 5.76 5.46
CA THR A 21 3.68 7.20 5.21
C THR A 21 2.66 7.86 6.14
N GLY A 22 2.07 7.09 7.07
CA GLY A 22 1.01 7.55 7.98
C GLY A 22 -0.39 7.20 7.46
N GLY A 23 -1.27 8.18 7.46
CA GLY A 23 -2.68 8.02 7.08
C GLY A 23 -3.54 7.41 8.18
N THR A 24 -4.78 7.10 7.84
CA THR A 24 -5.80 6.65 8.80
C THR A 24 -5.41 5.39 9.57
N ILE A 25 -4.71 4.46 8.95
CA ILE A 25 -4.32 3.19 9.56
C ILE A 25 -3.45 3.38 10.81
N GLU A 26 -2.58 4.41 10.81
CA GLU A 26 -1.61 4.70 11.88
C GLU A 26 -2.08 5.80 12.84
N LYS A 27 -3.33 6.29 12.72
CA LYS A 27 -3.87 7.26 13.69
C LYS A 27 -4.05 6.61 15.04
N THR A 28 -3.53 7.27 16.09
CA THR A 28 -3.65 6.89 17.50
C THR A 28 -4.51 7.89 18.26
N TYR A 29 -5.16 7.43 19.33
CA TYR A 29 -6.00 8.28 20.16
C TYR A 29 -5.13 9.12 21.11
N SER A 30 -5.35 10.43 21.09
CA SER A 30 -4.74 11.37 22.03
C SER A 30 -5.66 11.56 23.24
N GLU A 31 -5.26 11.10 24.42
CA GLU A 31 -6.01 11.33 25.66
C GLU A 31 -6.10 12.82 26.02
N LEU A 32 -5.07 13.60 25.66
CA LEU A 32 -5.03 15.04 25.91
C LEU A 32 -5.92 15.82 24.93
N GLY A 33 -5.93 15.43 23.66
CA GLY A 33 -6.69 16.10 22.62
C GLY A 33 -8.10 15.55 22.43
N GLY A 34 -8.36 14.34 22.87
CA GLY A 34 -9.66 13.66 22.68
C GLY A 34 -9.93 13.28 21.21
N GLU A 35 -8.89 13.15 20.41
CA GLU A 35 -9.00 12.92 18.95
C GLU A 35 -8.05 11.83 18.45
N LEU A 36 -8.34 11.32 17.25
CA LEU A 36 -7.47 10.40 16.50
C LEU A 36 -6.59 11.21 15.54
N SER A 37 -5.27 11.14 15.70
CA SER A 37 -4.31 11.88 14.87
C SER A 37 -3.08 11.05 14.53
N ASN A 38 -2.37 11.48 13.48
CA ASN A 38 -1.05 10.95 13.15
C ASN A 38 -0.02 11.60 14.06
N ARG A 39 0.68 10.80 14.88
CA ARG A 39 1.66 11.28 15.87
C ARG A 39 3.04 10.71 15.56
N LEU A 40 4.03 11.60 15.50
CA LEU A 40 5.43 11.21 15.27
C LEU A 40 6.12 10.71 16.54
N ASP A 41 5.65 11.16 17.69
CA ASP A 41 6.21 10.93 19.02
C ASP A 41 5.69 9.66 19.71
N GLU A 42 4.85 8.88 19.03
CA GLU A 42 4.38 7.60 19.58
C GLU A 42 5.54 6.61 19.76
N PRO A 43 5.73 6.10 21.01
CA PRO A 43 6.84 5.20 21.31
C PRO A 43 6.69 3.83 20.64
N VAL A 44 5.45 3.41 20.39
CA VAL A 44 5.13 2.13 19.73
C VAL A 44 4.40 2.42 18.42
N LYS A 45 5.01 2.04 17.30
CA LYS A 45 4.38 2.23 16.01
C LYS A 45 3.23 1.24 15.80
N VAL A 46 2.11 1.73 15.31
CA VAL A 46 0.91 0.92 15.06
C VAL A 46 1.21 -0.30 14.19
N LEU A 47 2.01 -0.11 13.13
CA LEU A 47 2.42 -1.22 12.27
C LEU A 47 3.22 -2.30 12.99
N ASP A 48 4.02 -1.96 14.00
CA ASP A 48 4.77 -2.94 14.80
C ASP A 48 3.82 -3.83 15.59
N VAL A 49 2.80 -3.23 16.18
CA VAL A 49 1.75 -3.96 16.89
C VAL A 49 0.96 -4.86 15.96
N MET A 50 0.62 -4.37 14.76
CA MET A 50 -0.12 -5.15 13.77
C MET A 50 0.70 -6.33 13.28
N LEU A 51 1.94 -6.11 12.86
CA LEU A 51 2.83 -7.16 12.36
C LEU A 51 3.14 -8.21 13.42
N GLY A 52 3.31 -7.80 14.69
CA GLY A 52 3.51 -8.71 15.81
C GLY A 52 2.33 -9.65 16.12
N ARG A 53 1.15 -9.39 15.52
CA ARG A 53 -0.05 -10.23 15.65
C ARG A 53 -0.28 -11.14 14.44
N LEU A 54 0.52 -10.98 13.38
CA LEU A 54 0.38 -11.79 12.16
C LEU A 54 1.35 -12.96 12.21
N GLU A 55 0.90 -14.13 11.79
CA GLU A 55 1.74 -15.29 11.55
C GLU A 55 2.36 -15.15 10.14
N LEU A 56 3.66 -14.81 10.10
CA LEU A 56 4.39 -14.56 8.86
C LEU A 56 5.58 -15.52 8.71
N PRO A 57 5.35 -16.85 8.70
CA PRO A 57 6.44 -17.82 8.61
C PRO A 57 7.21 -17.62 7.30
N GLU A 58 8.53 -17.69 7.39
CA GLU A 58 9.45 -17.59 6.24
C GLU A 58 9.37 -16.26 5.46
N LEU A 59 8.77 -15.21 6.01
CA LEU A 59 8.73 -13.88 5.41
C LEU A 59 9.65 -12.92 6.18
N SER A 60 10.70 -12.43 5.51
CA SER A 60 11.53 -11.33 5.99
C SER A 60 10.88 -10.00 5.62
N VAL A 61 10.58 -9.17 6.62
CA VAL A 61 9.94 -7.87 6.43
C VAL A 61 10.90 -6.78 6.87
N SER A 62 11.39 -5.98 5.91
CA SER A 62 12.05 -4.69 6.17
C SER A 62 11.00 -3.59 6.40
N ARG A 63 11.35 -2.54 7.15
CA ARG A 63 10.43 -1.44 7.42
C ARG A 63 11.10 -0.09 7.34
N VAL A 64 10.48 0.80 6.59
CA VAL A 64 10.87 2.19 6.44
C VAL A 64 9.73 3.09 6.93
N SER A 65 9.92 3.71 8.10
CA SER A 65 9.01 4.78 8.56
C SER A 65 9.41 6.08 7.88
N LEU A 66 8.86 6.33 6.69
CA LEU A 66 9.27 7.45 5.87
C LEU A 66 8.70 8.77 6.37
N MET A 67 7.43 8.78 6.72
CA MET A 67 6.71 9.92 7.30
C MET A 67 5.48 9.44 8.06
N ASN A 68 4.82 10.35 8.78
CA ASN A 68 3.52 10.08 9.42
C ASN A 68 2.59 11.28 9.20
N LYS A 69 2.07 11.40 7.97
CA LYS A 69 1.20 12.51 7.53
C LYS A 69 -0.21 12.02 7.22
N ASP A 70 -1.20 12.91 7.40
CA ASP A 70 -2.46 12.75 6.68
C ASP A 70 -2.21 12.94 5.18
N SER A 71 -2.76 12.06 4.35
CA SER A 71 -2.51 12.14 2.91
C SER A 71 -3.05 13.43 2.26
N LEU A 72 -4.01 14.11 2.89
CA LEU A 72 -4.50 15.41 2.40
C LEU A 72 -3.45 16.53 2.56
N ASP A 73 -2.52 16.37 3.51
CA ASP A 73 -1.44 17.33 3.77
C ASP A 73 -0.16 17.03 2.96
N MET A 74 -0.17 15.98 2.14
CA MET A 74 0.97 15.61 1.30
C MET A 74 1.12 16.57 0.13
N THR A 75 2.37 16.94 -0.12
CA THR A 75 2.82 17.78 -1.25
C THR A 75 3.34 16.90 -2.40
N GLU A 76 3.58 17.51 -3.55
CA GLU A 76 4.24 16.83 -4.69
C GLU A 76 5.64 16.30 -4.32
N ALA A 77 6.36 17.02 -3.46
CA ALA A 77 7.66 16.56 -2.94
C ALA A 77 7.53 15.29 -2.10
N ASP A 78 6.45 15.17 -1.30
CA ASP A 78 6.19 13.96 -0.53
C ASP A 78 5.91 12.76 -1.46
N HIS A 79 5.10 12.93 -2.51
CA HIS A 79 4.81 11.87 -3.48
C HIS A 79 6.08 11.45 -4.24
N THR A 80 6.96 12.40 -4.59
CA THR A 80 8.25 12.12 -5.21
C THR A 80 9.17 11.34 -4.27
N LEU A 81 9.28 11.77 -3.01
CA LEU A 81 10.09 11.09 -2.00
C LEU A 81 9.60 9.64 -1.74
N ILE A 82 8.29 9.43 -1.76
CA ILE A 82 7.71 8.08 -1.66
C ILE A 82 8.14 7.24 -2.86
N ALA A 83 8.04 7.75 -4.08
CA ALA A 83 8.39 7.02 -5.30
C ALA A 83 9.88 6.64 -5.33
N GLU A 84 10.79 7.55 -4.99
CA GLU A 84 12.24 7.30 -4.89
C GLU A 84 12.58 6.26 -3.79
N THR A 85 11.86 6.33 -2.66
CA THR A 85 12.02 5.35 -1.58
C THR A 85 11.56 3.96 -2.03
N VAL A 86 10.41 3.89 -2.70
CA VAL A 86 9.88 2.64 -3.25
C VAL A 86 10.83 2.02 -4.26
N GLU A 87 11.44 2.81 -5.16
CA GLU A 87 12.44 2.33 -6.12
C GLU A 87 13.60 1.64 -5.42
N ARG A 88 14.19 2.30 -4.42
CA ARG A 88 15.31 1.76 -3.65
C ARG A 88 14.93 0.46 -2.92
N GLU A 89 13.81 0.46 -2.21
CA GLU A 89 13.34 -0.70 -1.46
C GLU A 89 12.95 -1.87 -2.38
N LEU A 90 12.39 -1.56 -3.55
CA LEU A 90 12.04 -2.58 -4.55
C LEU A 90 13.28 -3.27 -5.12
N ALA A 91 14.35 -2.50 -5.38
CA ALA A 91 15.63 -3.05 -5.84
C ALA A 91 16.28 -3.97 -4.79
N GLU A 92 16.14 -3.67 -3.50
CA GLU A 92 16.76 -4.43 -2.42
C GLU A 92 15.94 -5.67 -2.03
N HIS A 93 14.59 -5.55 -1.97
CA HIS A 93 13.72 -6.58 -1.40
C HIS A 93 12.85 -7.31 -2.41
N GLY A 94 12.77 -6.82 -3.66
CA GLY A 94 12.01 -7.44 -4.76
C GLY A 94 10.49 -7.29 -4.67
N ALA A 95 9.95 -6.73 -3.58
CA ALA A 95 8.55 -6.35 -3.41
C ALA A 95 8.40 -5.26 -2.35
N VAL A 96 7.43 -4.37 -2.53
CA VAL A 96 7.17 -3.27 -1.58
C VAL A 96 5.68 -3.17 -1.26
N VAL A 97 5.36 -3.00 0.02
CA VAL A 97 4.02 -2.58 0.48
C VAL A 97 4.12 -1.14 0.96
N VAL A 98 3.29 -0.25 0.41
CA VAL A 98 3.20 1.15 0.84
C VAL A 98 1.94 1.33 1.68
N VAL A 99 2.11 1.63 2.96
CA VAL A 99 0.99 1.98 3.86
C VAL A 99 0.74 3.47 3.77
N HIS A 100 -0.45 3.87 3.33
CA HIS A 100 -0.75 5.23 2.91
C HIS A 100 -2.16 5.70 3.34
N GLY A 101 -2.34 7.00 3.45
CA GLY A 101 -3.65 7.60 3.64
C GLY A 101 -4.52 7.48 2.38
N THR A 102 -5.78 7.07 2.56
CA THR A 102 -6.65 6.66 1.46
C THR A 102 -7.09 7.78 0.52
N ASP A 103 -7.02 9.07 0.94
CA ASP A 103 -7.51 10.18 0.13
C ASP A 103 -6.63 10.51 -1.06
N ARG A 104 -5.30 10.42 -0.93
CA ARG A 104 -4.33 10.65 -2.00
C ARG A 104 -3.56 9.38 -2.40
N LEU A 105 -3.98 8.21 -1.95
CA LEU A 105 -3.40 6.94 -2.38
C LEU A 105 -3.41 6.78 -3.91
N PRO A 106 -4.47 7.14 -4.64
CA PRO A 106 -4.46 7.10 -6.11
C PRO A 106 -3.36 7.98 -6.71
N THR A 107 -3.21 9.22 -6.23
CA THR A 107 -2.16 10.14 -6.71
C THR A 107 -0.77 9.57 -6.50
N THR A 108 -0.50 9.02 -5.32
CA THR A 108 0.79 8.38 -5.01
C THR A 108 1.05 7.17 -5.89
N GLY A 109 0.03 6.33 -6.12
CA GLY A 109 0.15 5.14 -6.96
C GLY A 109 0.47 5.48 -8.42
N GLU A 110 -0.18 6.51 -8.99
CA GLU A 110 0.15 7.01 -10.33
C GLU A 110 1.60 7.55 -10.38
N ARG A 111 2.03 8.33 -9.37
CA ARG A 111 3.39 8.86 -9.30
C ARG A 111 4.43 7.75 -9.20
N ILE A 112 4.20 6.71 -8.39
CA ILE A 112 5.09 5.55 -8.30
C ILE A 112 5.17 4.83 -9.65
N LEU A 113 4.03 4.59 -10.31
CA LEU A 113 4.01 3.92 -11.61
C LEU A 113 4.79 4.72 -12.66
N GLU A 114 4.56 6.04 -12.75
CA GLU A 114 5.27 6.94 -13.67
C GLU A 114 6.78 6.90 -13.40
N HIS A 115 7.19 7.06 -12.14
CA HIS A 115 8.60 7.08 -11.75
C HIS A 115 9.29 5.76 -12.12
N LEU A 116 8.75 4.61 -11.69
CA LEU A 116 9.36 3.31 -11.97
C LEU A 116 9.37 2.96 -13.46
N SER A 117 8.30 3.29 -14.20
CA SER A 117 8.23 3.03 -15.65
C SER A 117 9.25 3.84 -16.44
N SER A 118 9.66 5.02 -15.95
CA SER A 118 10.70 5.82 -16.58
C SER A 118 12.11 5.21 -16.47
N GLN A 119 12.31 4.30 -15.51
CA GLN A 119 13.59 3.62 -15.26
C GLN A 119 13.71 2.29 -16.03
N GLY A 120 12.63 1.79 -16.61
CA GLY A 120 12.60 0.52 -17.36
C GLY A 120 11.52 -0.43 -16.86
N PRO A 121 11.63 -1.74 -17.17
CA PRO A 121 10.69 -2.73 -16.67
C PRO A 121 10.71 -2.82 -15.13
N LEU A 122 9.52 -2.88 -14.52
CA LEU A 122 9.40 -2.99 -13.07
C LEU A 122 10.03 -4.30 -12.56
N ALA A 123 10.85 -4.20 -11.52
CA ALA A 123 11.56 -5.34 -10.94
C ALA A 123 10.67 -6.26 -10.08
N GLY A 124 9.54 -5.76 -9.61
CA GLY A 124 8.62 -6.50 -8.76
C GLY A 124 7.31 -5.76 -8.49
N PRO A 125 6.44 -6.32 -7.68
CA PRO A 125 5.18 -5.68 -7.31
C PRO A 125 5.38 -4.59 -6.24
N VAL A 126 4.67 -3.50 -6.42
CA VAL A 126 4.44 -2.45 -5.43
C VAL A 126 2.96 -2.44 -5.08
N VAL A 127 2.62 -2.65 -3.82
CA VAL A 127 1.25 -2.75 -3.34
C VAL A 127 0.96 -1.59 -2.40
N LEU A 128 0.06 -0.70 -2.80
CA LEU A 128 -0.44 0.37 -1.92
C LEU A 128 -1.65 -0.13 -1.14
N THR A 129 -1.67 0.17 0.15
CA THR A 129 -2.79 -0.16 1.05
C THR A 129 -2.96 0.91 2.12
N GLY A 130 -4.03 0.81 2.90
CA GLY A 130 -4.34 1.71 4.00
C GLY A 130 -5.56 1.21 4.77
N ALA A 131 -6.24 2.11 5.48
CA ALA A 131 -7.50 1.77 6.13
C ALA A 131 -8.49 2.93 6.06
N MET A 132 -9.77 2.61 5.98
CA MET A 132 -10.84 3.60 6.11
C MET A 132 -11.09 3.92 7.60
N ARG A 133 -10.75 3.00 8.49
CA ARG A 133 -10.89 3.14 9.94
C ARG A 133 -9.58 2.86 10.64
N PRO A 134 -9.14 3.73 11.57
CA PRO A 134 -7.91 3.53 12.34
C PRO A 134 -7.84 2.14 12.99
N TYR A 135 -6.62 1.61 13.10
CA TYR A 135 -6.40 0.31 13.76
C TYR A 135 -6.93 0.28 15.19
N GLU A 136 -6.90 1.39 15.90
CA GLU A 136 -7.42 1.52 17.27
C GLU A 136 -8.92 1.23 17.41
N LEU A 137 -9.67 1.35 16.34
CA LEU A 137 -11.12 1.12 16.40
C LEU A 137 -11.44 -0.37 16.33
N ARG A 138 -12.38 -0.83 17.16
CA ARG A 138 -12.80 -2.25 17.22
C ARG A 138 -13.29 -2.82 15.88
N ARG A 139 -13.81 -1.97 15.00
CA ARG A 139 -14.31 -2.35 13.67
C ARG A 139 -13.39 -1.83 12.57
N THR A 140 -12.09 -1.88 12.83
CA THR A 140 -11.09 -1.50 11.82
C THR A 140 -11.04 -2.49 10.65
N ASP A 141 -10.74 -1.96 9.47
CA ASP A 141 -10.38 -2.73 8.26
C ASP A 141 -8.85 -2.87 8.10
N ALA A 142 -8.07 -2.30 9.01
CA ALA A 142 -6.62 -2.21 8.90
C ALA A 142 -5.92 -3.59 8.81
N VAL A 143 -6.30 -4.53 9.69
CA VAL A 143 -5.66 -5.86 9.75
C VAL A 143 -5.95 -6.64 8.47
N GLN A 144 -7.19 -6.61 8.00
CA GLN A 144 -7.58 -7.24 6.74
C GLN A 144 -6.76 -6.69 5.58
N ASN A 145 -6.76 -5.36 5.41
CA ASN A 145 -6.08 -4.71 4.28
C ASN A 145 -4.56 -4.95 4.32
N LEU A 146 -3.93 -4.89 5.49
CA LEU A 146 -2.50 -5.18 5.61
C LEU A 146 -2.19 -6.64 5.27
N THR A 147 -2.99 -7.59 5.75
CA THR A 147 -2.80 -9.01 5.46
C THR A 147 -2.95 -9.30 3.96
N GLU A 148 -3.97 -8.74 3.34
CA GLU A 148 -4.21 -8.85 1.89
C GLU A 148 -3.04 -8.26 1.09
N ALA A 149 -2.55 -7.07 1.48
CA ALA A 149 -1.43 -6.41 0.81
C ALA A 149 -0.12 -7.21 0.93
N LEU A 150 0.17 -7.77 2.11
CA LEU A 150 1.35 -8.62 2.31
C LEU A 150 1.29 -9.88 1.45
N LEU A 151 0.13 -10.53 1.39
CA LEU A 151 -0.07 -11.71 0.54
C LEU A 151 0.07 -11.36 -0.94
N ALA A 152 -0.58 -10.28 -1.38
CA ALA A 152 -0.55 -9.80 -2.76
C ALA A 152 0.90 -9.45 -3.20
N ALA A 153 1.67 -8.74 -2.37
CA ALA A 153 3.06 -8.40 -2.67
C ALA A 153 3.96 -9.64 -2.85
N ARG A 154 3.62 -10.77 -2.22
CA ARG A 154 4.35 -12.03 -2.39
C ARG A 154 4.01 -12.76 -3.69
N MET A 155 2.81 -12.56 -4.22
CA MET A 155 2.24 -13.36 -5.31
C MET A 155 2.14 -12.63 -6.65
N LEU A 156 1.88 -11.32 -6.63
CA LEU A 156 1.61 -10.56 -7.84
C LEU A 156 2.85 -10.44 -8.74
N PRO A 157 2.64 -10.38 -10.07
CA PRO A 157 3.70 -10.03 -11.01
C PRO A 157 4.19 -8.59 -10.80
N PRO A 158 5.33 -8.19 -11.42
CA PRO A 158 5.77 -6.81 -11.44
C PRO A 158 4.66 -5.85 -11.87
N GLY A 159 4.45 -4.79 -11.10
CA GLY A 159 3.39 -3.81 -11.34
C GLY A 159 3.12 -2.97 -10.10
N VAL A 160 2.27 -1.95 -10.23
CA VAL A 160 1.79 -1.12 -9.12
C VAL A 160 0.30 -1.39 -8.90
N TYR A 161 -0.08 -1.66 -7.66
CA TYR A 161 -1.42 -2.13 -7.30
C TYR A 161 -1.96 -1.40 -6.07
N CYS A 162 -3.28 -1.21 -6.02
CA CYS A 162 -3.99 -0.90 -4.79
C CYS A 162 -4.69 -2.18 -4.31
N VAL A 163 -4.43 -2.60 -3.07
CA VAL A 163 -5.03 -3.81 -2.48
C VAL A 163 -5.70 -3.43 -1.18
N MET A 164 -7.03 -3.46 -1.19
CA MET A 164 -7.88 -3.19 -0.03
C MET A 164 -9.26 -3.85 -0.22
N HIS A 165 -9.86 -4.28 0.88
CA HIS A 165 -11.23 -4.80 0.93
C HIS A 165 -11.47 -5.96 -0.05
N ASN A 166 -10.51 -6.88 -0.14
CA ASN A 166 -10.50 -8.05 -1.01
C ASN A 166 -10.50 -7.73 -2.52
N ASP A 167 -10.09 -6.51 -2.89
CA ASP A 167 -9.92 -6.09 -4.28
C ASP A 167 -8.44 -5.87 -4.58
N VAL A 168 -8.00 -6.30 -5.78
CA VAL A 168 -6.68 -6.03 -6.36
C VAL A 168 -6.86 -5.17 -7.60
N LEU A 169 -6.47 -3.91 -7.52
CA LEU A 169 -6.67 -2.93 -8.57
C LEU A 169 -5.32 -2.48 -9.14
N PRO A 170 -4.97 -2.87 -10.39
CA PRO A 170 -3.74 -2.40 -11.01
C PRO A 170 -3.85 -0.93 -11.40
N PHE A 171 -2.76 -0.17 -11.21
CA PHE A 171 -2.56 1.14 -11.81
C PHE A 171 -2.18 1.00 -13.29
N PRO A 172 -2.51 2.02 -14.11
CA PRO A 172 -3.14 3.29 -13.80
C PRO A 172 -4.68 3.23 -13.69
N GLY A 173 -5.26 4.31 -13.18
CA GLY A 173 -6.70 4.53 -13.21
C GLY A 173 -7.44 4.07 -11.95
N VAL A 174 -6.75 3.90 -10.83
CA VAL A 174 -7.39 3.66 -9.53
C VAL A 174 -7.97 4.96 -8.98
N VAL A 175 -9.22 4.90 -8.51
CA VAL A 175 -9.92 6.06 -7.92
C VAL A 175 -10.63 5.66 -6.64
N LYS A 176 -10.71 6.61 -5.68
CA LYS A 176 -11.47 6.43 -4.44
C LYS A 176 -12.96 6.74 -4.68
N ASP A 177 -13.81 5.73 -4.51
CA ASP A 177 -15.25 5.88 -4.44
C ASP A 177 -15.63 6.26 -2.99
N ARG A 178 -15.85 7.56 -2.78
CA ARG A 178 -16.11 8.10 -1.43
C ARG A 178 -17.47 7.67 -0.89
N GLU A 179 -18.46 7.48 -1.76
CA GLU A 179 -19.82 7.08 -1.35
C GLU A 179 -19.84 5.65 -0.82
N ARG A 180 -19.02 4.76 -1.43
CA ARG A 180 -18.93 3.36 -1.03
C ARG A 180 -17.74 3.06 -0.12
N SER A 181 -16.92 4.08 0.22
CA SER A 181 -15.72 3.93 1.04
C SER A 181 -14.79 2.80 0.55
N ARG A 182 -14.55 2.74 -0.77
CA ARG A 182 -13.69 1.75 -1.41
C ARG A 182 -12.96 2.33 -2.62
N PHE A 183 -12.00 1.57 -3.14
CA PHE A 183 -11.36 1.90 -4.42
C PHE A 183 -12.03 1.15 -5.57
N ARG A 184 -11.90 1.67 -6.77
CA ARG A 184 -12.31 1.05 -8.03
C ARG A 184 -11.42 1.54 -9.17
N ARG A 185 -11.44 0.88 -10.31
CA ARG A 185 -10.87 1.45 -11.52
C ARG A 185 -11.83 2.49 -12.12
N SER A 186 -11.27 3.59 -12.61
CA SER A 186 -12.02 4.50 -13.48
C SER A 186 -12.43 3.73 -14.73
N THR A 187 -13.72 3.73 -15.05
CA THR A 187 -14.18 3.28 -16.35
C THR A 187 -13.66 4.26 -17.39
N PRO A 188 -13.01 3.86 -18.49
CA PRO A 188 -12.74 4.78 -19.58
C PRO A 188 -14.08 5.43 -19.96
N SER A 189 -14.14 6.77 -20.04
CA SER A 189 -15.29 7.43 -20.65
C SER A 189 -15.41 6.86 -22.08
N PRO A 190 -16.61 6.47 -22.54
CA PRO A 190 -16.78 6.15 -23.94
C PRO A 190 -16.36 7.40 -24.72
N GLU A 191 -15.30 7.24 -25.53
CA GLU A 191 -14.89 8.27 -26.47
C GLU A 191 -16.14 8.62 -27.29
N THR A 192 -16.57 9.85 -27.23
CA THR A 192 -17.57 10.41 -28.15
C THR A 192 -16.93 10.34 -29.53
N GLU A 193 -17.21 9.24 -30.26
CA GLU A 193 -16.99 9.20 -31.70
C GLU A 193 -17.81 10.34 -32.31
N SER A 194 -17.12 11.33 -32.81
CA SER A 194 -17.65 12.45 -33.60
C SER A 194 -17.32 12.23 -35.07
#